data_494d777fd66c86ccc303fe65e7f25f10
#
_entry.id   494d777fd66c86ccc303fe65e7f25f10
#
_cell.length_a   1.000
_cell.length_b   1.000
_cell.length_c   1.000
_cell.angle_alpha   90.00
_cell.angle_beta   90.00
_cell.angle_gamma   90.00
#
_symmetry.space_group_name_H-M   'P 1'
#
loop_
_entity.id
_entity.type
_entity.pdbx_description
1 polymer ?
#
loop_
_entity_poly.entity_id
_entity_poly.type
_entity_poly.pdbx_seq_one_letter_code
_entity_poly.pdbx_strand_id
1 'polypeptide(L)'
;RSMRFKRNKGTEPESPTNEDGEPAPYLTFDATVAGNSHFTSLTSEQQQELGGVEYRALGLLKWLIPIYWLTLFSLATVLTLPYLCSAAGAQYRAELKHQGKAPRVAWFWIFNVLSALANTGMSLYDNSLKGPVFNHGWMFVIPMAVLIVLGNTGYPVALHIIVWTMS
;
A
#
# COMPACT_ATOMS: atom_id res chain seq x y z
N ARG A 1 33.27 -10.29 -16.20
CA ARG A 1 33.15 -11.17 -17.40
C ARG A 1 31.87 -10.73 -18.09
N SER A 2 31.98 -10.05 -19.24
CA SER A 2 30.82 -9.56 -19.99
C SER A 2 30.32 -10.69 -20.88
N MET A 3 29.09 -11.10 -20.73
CA MET A 3 28.44 -12.01 -21.68
C MET A 3 28.00 -11.20 -22.90
N ARG A 4 28.63 -11.47 -24.03
CA ARG A 4 28.31 -10.87 -25.32
C ARG A 4 27.48 -11.87 -26.10
N PHE A 5 26.23 -11.63 -26.31
CA PHE A 5 25.40 -12.38 -27.24
C PHE A 5 25.83 -12.04 -28.67
N LYS A 6 26.30 -13.04 -29.41
CA LYS A 6 26.80 -12.90 -30.76
C LYS A 6 25.62 -12.94 -31.74
N ARG A 7 25.40 -11.84 -32.43
CA ARG A 7 24.44 -11.78 -33.55
C ARG A 7 24.94 -12.53 -34.72
N ASN A 8 24.30 -13.61 -35.15
CA ASN A 8 24.58 -14.31 -36.39
C ASN A 8 23.91 -13.55 -37.56
N LYS A 9 24.71 -13.16 -38.56
CA LYS A 9 24.21 -12.52 -39.78
C LYS A 9 23.71 -13.60 -40.74
N GLY A 10 22.38 -13.60 -40.98
CA GLY A 10 21.87 -14.23 -42.20
C GLY A 10 20.83 -15.33 -42.08
N THR A 11 19.99 -15.33 -41.04
CA THR A 11 18.77 -16.17 -41.01
C THR A 11 17.72 -15.44 -40.18
N GLU A 12 16.45 -15.71 -40.41
CA GLU A 12 15.30 -15.13 -39.70
C GLU A 12 15.55 -14.92 -38.21
N PRO A 13 14.90 -13.93 -37.53
CA PRO A 13 15.18 -13.62 -36.14
C PRO A 13 14.89 -14.85 -35.27
N GLU A 14 15.96 -15.65 -35.04
CA GLU A 14 15.90 -16.67 -34.00
C GLU A 14 15.70 -15.95 -32.65
N SER A 15 14.60 -16.31 -32.00
CA SER A 15 14.32 -15.89 -30.63
C SER A 15 15.53 -16.20 -29.75
N PRO A 16 15.96 -15.28 -28.86
CA PRO A 16 17.06 -15.51 -27.96
C PRO A 16 16.78 -16.75 -27.11
N THR A 17 17.68 -17.73 -27.19
CA THR A 17 17.61 -18.95 -26.38
C THR A 17 18.45 -18.83 -25.13
N ASN A 18 17.95 -19.34 -24.01
CA ASN A 18 18.71 -19.50 -22.77
C ASN A 18 19.85 -20.51 -22.93
N GLU A 19 20.79 -20.61 -21.98
CA GLU A 19 21.89 -21.58 -21.96
C GLU A 19 21.42 -23.03 -22.13
N ASP A 20 20.17 -23.32 -21.82
CA ASP A 20 19.50 -24.64 -21.96
C ASP A 20 18.75 -24.83 -23.29
N GLY A 21 18.91 -23.90 -24.27
CA GLY A 21 18.33 -24.02 -25.61
C GLY A 21 16.80 -23.74 -25.71
N GLU A 22 16.15 -23.29 -24.63
CA GLU A 22 14.76 -22.87 -24.67
C GLU A 22 14.61 -21.42 -25.16
N PRO A 23 13.62 -21.08 -26.00
CA PRO A 23 13.42 -19.72 -26.46
C PRO A 23 13.06 -18.84 -25.26
N ALA A 24 13.85 -17.78 -25.03
CA ALA A 24 13.51 -16.72 -24.09
C ALA A 24 12.41 -15.86 -24.73
N PRO A 25 11.16 -16.06 -24.37
CA PRO A 25 10.01 -15.72 -25.23
C PRO A 25 9.66 -14.23 -25.29
N TYR A 26 10.45 -13.32 -24.69
CA TYR A 26 9.97 -11.95 -24.45
C TYR A 26 10.98 -10.83 -24.74
N LEU A 27 12.18 -11.11 -25.25
CA LEU A 27 13.18 -10.06 -25.51
C LEU A 27 13.37 -9.85 -27.00
N THR A 28 12.95 -8.71 -27.53
CA THR A 28 13.14 -8.30 -28.92
C THR A 28 14.46 -7.54 -29.15
N PHE A 29 15.26 -7.32 -28.11
CA PHE A 29 16.48 -6.50 -28.16
C PHE A 29 17.68 -7.15 -27.45
N ASP A 30 18.89 -6.80 -27.88
CA ASP A 30 20.13 -7.21 -27.23
C ASP A 30 20.38 -6.41 -25.95
N ALA A 31 20.29 -7.05 -24.79
CA ALA A 31 20.56 -6.45 -23.51
C ALA A 31 22.02 -6.69 -23.08
N THR A 32 22.75 -5.63 -22.80
CA THR A 32 24.08 -5.74 -22.20
C THR A 32 23.99 -5.76 -20.68
N VAL A 33 24.35 -6.91 -20.10
CA VAL A 33 24.37 -7.09 -18.64
C VAL A 33 25.75 -6.72 -18.11
N ALA A 34 25.83 -5.70 -17.27
CA ALA A 34 27.03 -5.36 -16.50
C ALA A 34 27.14 -6.27 -15.27
N GLY A 35 28.30 -6.26 -14.60
CA GLY A 35 28.50 -7.00 -13.36
C GLY A 35 27.40 -6.69 -12.34
N ASN A 36 27.01 -7.70 -11.56
CA ASN A 36 25.93 -7.63 -10.57
C ASN A 36 24.50 -7.51 -11.16
N SER A 37 24.27 -8.07 -12.35
CA SER A 37 22.98 -8.09 -13.05
C SER A 37 22.37 -6.70 -13.33
N HIS A 38 23.19 -5.66 -13.36
CA HIS A 38 22.76 -4.33 -13.74
C HIS A 38 22.68 -4.20 -15.27
N PHE A 39 21.48 -3.92 -15.76
CA PHE A 39 21.27 -3.56 -17.16
C PHE A 39 21.61 -2.07 -17.36
N THR A 40 22.52 -1.77 -18.27
CA THR A 40 22.95 -0.39 -18.56
C THR A 40 22.19 0.15 -19.77
N SER A 41 21.71 1.39 -19.66
CA SER A 41 21.11 2.16 -20.76
C SER A 41 19.88 1.56 -21.46
N LEU A 42 18.95 0.99 -20.69
CA LEU A 42 17.66 0.53 -21.22
C LEU A 42 16.69 1.70 -21.41
N THR A 43 16.01 1.73 -22.55
CA THR A 43 14.86 2.61 -22.75
C THR A 43 13.66 2.13 -21.90
N SER A 44 12.67 3.01 -21.65
CA SER A 44 11.49 2.63 -20.87
C SER A 44 10.69 1.47 -21.50
N GLU A 45 10.70 1.35 -22.81
CA GLU A 45 10.07 0.24 -23.54
C GLU A 45 10.83 -1.07 -23.33
N GLN A 46 12.17 -1.04 -23.40
CA GLN A 46 13.02 -2.17 -23.13
C GLN A 46 12.97 -2.63 -21.67
N GLN A 47 12.80 -1.69 -20.73
CA GLN A 47 12.57 -2.02 -19.32
C GLN A 47 11.23 -2.72 -19.12
N GLN A 48 10.20 -2.30 -19.83
CA GLN A 48 8.89 -2.96 -19.79
C GLN A 48 8.94 -4.38 -20.37
N GLU A 49 9.70 -4.58 -21.43
CA GLU A 49 9.88 -5.89 -22.06
C GLU A 49 10.70 -6.83 -21.17
N LEU A 50 11.81 -6.33 -20.60
CA LEU A 50 12.71 -7.12 -19.74
C LEU A 50 12.04 -7.51 -18.42
N GLY A 51 11.30 -6.58 -17.80
CA GLY A 51 10.57 -6.81 -16.56
C GLY A 51 9.25 -7.56 -16.76
N GLY A 52 8.78 -7.65 -18.00
CA GLY A 52 7.57 -8.37 -18.35
C GLY A 52 6.38 -8.07 -17.44
N VAL A 53 5.78 -9.13 -16.91
CA VAL A 53 4.62 -9.06 -16.00
C VAL A 53 4.96 -8.36 -14.69
N GLU A 54 6.17 -8.54 -14.17
CA GLU A 54 6.61 -7.95 -12.89
C GLU A 54 6.68 -6.42 -12.96
N TYR A 55 7.23 -5.86 -14.04
CA TYR A 55 7.30 -4.40 -14.19
C TYR A 55 5.92 -3.76 -14.28
N ARG A 56 4.99 -4.40 -15.02
CA ARG A 56 3.61 -3.94 -15.12
C ARG A 56 2.89 -4.04 -13.77
N ALA A 57 3.10 -5.13 -13.03
CA ALA A 57 2.55 -5.32 -11.70
C ALA A 57 3.05 -4.26 -10.72
N LEU A 58 4.34 -3.96 -10.71
CA LEU A 58 4.92 -2.90 -9.88
C LEU A 58 4.39 -1.52 -10.25
N GLY A 59 4.23 -1.24 -11.54
CA GLY A 59 3.62 -0.01 -12.04
C GLY A 59 2.19 0.19 -11.55
N LEU A 60 1.41 -0.87 -11.51
CA LEU A 60 0.05 -0.88 -10.97
C LEU A 60 0.05 -0.71 -9.45
N LEU A 61 0.88 -1.47 -8.73
CA LEU A 61 0.98 -1.41 -7.27
C LEU A 61 1.40 -0.04 -6.76
N LYS A 62 2.26 0.66 -7.49
CA LYS A 62 2.71 2.03 -7.17
C LYS A 62 1.53 2.99 -6.95
N TRP A 63 0.44 2.83 -7.70
CA TRP A 63 -0.76 3.65 -7.57
C TRP A 63 -1.81 3.02 -6.68
N LEU A 64 -1.97 1.72 -6.73
CA LEU A 64 -2.98 0.99 -6.00
C LEU A 64 -2.79 1.09 -4.48
N ILE A 65 -1.55 0.99 -4.00
CA ILE A 65 -1.24 1.07 -2.57
C ILE A 65 -1.61 2.44 -1.97
N PRO A 66 -1.16 3.59 -2.50
CA PRO A 66 -1.55 4.89 -1.98
C PRO A 66 -3.06 5.14 -2.05
N ILE A 67 -3.71 4.74 -3.14
CA ILE A 67 -5.17 4.88 -3.31
C ILE A 67 -5.91 4.07 -2.24
N TYR A 68 -5.50 2.83 -2.01
CA TYR A 68 -6.07 1.98 -0.96
C TYR A 68 -5.99 2.65 0.42
N TRP A 69 -4.80 3.15 0.81
CA TRP A 69 -4.59 3.84 2.07
C TRP A 69 -5.42 5.11 2.21
N LEU A 70 -5.44 5.95 1.18
CA LEU A 70 -6.24 7.16 1.16
C LEU A 70 -7.75 6.86 1.24
N THR A 71 -8.19 5.80 0.58
CA THR A 71 -9.61 5.40 0.60
C THR A 71 -10.02 4.96 2.00
N LEU A 72 -9.26 4.08 2.66
CA LEU A 72 -9.55 3.63 4.02
C LEU A 72 -9.51 4.79 5.03
N PHE A 73 -8.49 5.64 4.92
CA PHE A 73 -8.37 6.83 5.77
C PHE A 73 -9.55 7.79 5.60
N SER A 74 -9.90 8.11 4.36
CA SER A 74 -11.02 9.01 4.05
C SER A 74 -12.35 8.41 4.48
N LEU A 75 -12.59 7.14 4.20
CA LEU A 75 -13.81 6.44 4.57
C LEU A 75 -14.01 6.44 6.09
N ALA A 76 -12.99 6.04 6.84
CA ALA A 76 -13.05 6.04 8.30
C ALA A 76 -13.29 7.44 8.88
N THR A 77 -12.61 8.44 8.32
CA THR A 77 -12.74 9.82 8.78
C THR A 77 -14.15 10.38 8.47
N VAL A 78 -14.64 10.20 7.26
CA VAL A 78 -15.96 10.72 6.84
C VAL A 78 -17.09 10.04 7.59
N LEU A 79 -17.00 8.75 7.89
CA LEU A 79 -18.05 8.03 8.60
C LEU A 79 -18.12 8.40 10.10
N THR A 80 -16.97 8.59 10.74
CA THR A 80 -16.93 8.69 12.21
C THR A 80 -16.74 10.11 12.73
N LEU A 81 -16.05 10.99 11.99
CA LEU A 81 -15.80 12.36 12.43
C LEU A 81 -17.11 13.18 12.63
N PRO A 82 -18.12 13.10 11.73
CA PRO A 82 -19.38 13.80 11.94
C PRO A 82 -20.10 13.35 13.23
N TYR A 83 -20.06 12.06 13.53
CA TYR A 83 -20.61 11.53 14.79
C TYR A 83 -19.90 12.12 16.00
N LEU A 84 -18.57 12.16 16.01
CA LEU A 84 -17.80 12.74 17.12
C LEU A 84 -18.01 14.25 17.30
N CYS A 85 -18.29 14.97 16.22
CA CYS A 85 -18.58 16.39 16.24
C CYS A 85 -20.04 16.70 16.61
N SER A 86 -20.96 15.74 16.47
CA SER A 86 -22.37 15.88 16.80
C SER A 86 -22.64 15.91 18.31
N ALA A 87 -23.91 16.10 18.69
CA ALA A 87 -24.35 16.01 20.09
C ALA A 87 -24.07 14.63 20.71
N ALA A 88 -24.20 13.56 19.92
CA ALA A 88 -23.93 12.20 20.37
C ALA A 88 -22.44 11.98 20.78
N GLY A 89 -21.52 12.75 20.20
CA GLY A 89 -20.10 12.73 20.56
C GLY A 89 -19.72 13.59 21.77
N ALA A 90 -20.67 14.21 22.46
CA ALA A 90 -20.39 15.15 23.56
C ALA A 90 -19.61 14.49 24.71
N GLN A 91 -19.90 13.24 25.02
CA GLN A 91 -19.20 12.47 26.06
C GLN A 91 -17.68 12.29 25.74
N TYR A 92 -17.33 12.04 24.49
CA TYR A 92 -15.92 11.91 24.08
C TYR A 92 -15.19 13.25 24.15
N ARG A 93 -15.87 14.35 23.79
CA ARG A 93 -15.32 15.70 23.90
C ARG A 93 -15.11 16.13 25.35
N ALA A 94 -16.02 15.75 26.25
CA ALA A 94 -15.89 16.01 27.67
C ALA A 94 -14.69 15.26 28.26
N GLU A 95 -14.56 13.98 27.94
CA GLU A 95 -13.46 13.14 28.39
C GLU A 95 -12.11 13.69 27.92
N LEU A 96 -11.97 14.11 26.67
CA LEU A 96 -10.76 14.73 26.15
C LEU A 96 -10.41 16.04 26.88
N LYS A 97 -11.42 16.83 27.30
CA LYS A 97 -11.18 18.07 28.05
C LYS A 97 -10.63 17.84 29.46
N HIS A 98 -10.96 16.72 30.09
CA HIS A 98 -10.46 16.39 31.43
C HIS A 98 -8.94 16.18 31.49
N GLN A 99 -8.27 15.96 30.37
CA GLN A 99 -6.82 15.76 30.31
C GLN A 99 -5.98 17.03 30.39
N GLY A 100 -6.52 18.19 30.59
CA GLY A 100 -5.77 19.45 30.75
C GLY A 100 -5.07 20.00 29.49
N LYS A 101 -4.66 19.14 28.55
CA LYS A 101 -4.09 19.48 27.23
C LYS A 101 -4.96 18.85 26.13
N ALA A 102 -6.25 19.15 26.14
CA ALA A 102 -7.21 18.52 25.24
C ALA A 102 -6.91 18.83 23.77
N PRO A 103 -6.54 17.85 22.95
CA PRO A 103 -6.45 18.03 21.52
C PRO A 103 -7.85 18.33 20.96
N ARG A 104 -7.93 19.04 19.84
CA ARG A 104 -9.18 19.17 19.11
C ARG A 104 -9.67 17.78 18.71
N VAL A 105 -10.97 17.51 18.88
CA VAL A 105 -11.58 16.19 18.61
C VAL A 105 -11.27 15.68 17.20
N ALA A 106 -11.30 16.57 16.21
CA ALA A 106 -10.98 16.21 14.84
C ALA A 106 -9.49 15.75 14.72
N TRP A 107 -8.58 16.48 15.34
CA TRP A 107 -7.16 16.11 15.33
C TRP A 107 -6.91 14.80 16.08
N PHE A 108 -7.53 14.64 17.24
CA PHE A 108 -7.48 13.38 17.99
C PHE A 108 -7.92 12.19 17.15
N TRP A 109 -9.05 12.34 16.45
CA TRP A 109 -9.60 11.27 15.61
C TRP A 109 -8.70 10.96 14.42
N ILE A 110 -8.29 11.96 13.65
CA ILE A 110 -7.39 11.81 12.50
C ILE A 110 -6.10 11.09 12.90
N PHE A 111 -5.52 11.49 14.03
CA PHE A 111 -4.31 10.86 14.54
C PHE A 111 -4.53 9.38 14.90
N ASN A 112 -5.63 9.06 15.57
CA ASN A 112 -5.94 7.67 15.92
C ASN A 112 -6.25 6.81 14.68
N VAL A 113 -6.94 7.34 13.67
CA VAL A 113 -7.19 6.65 12.40
C VAL A 113 -5.88 6.33 11.69
N LEU A 114 -4.96 7.30 11.59
CA LEU A 114 -3.63 7.06 11.02
C LEU A 114 -2.84 6.03 11.83
N SER A 115 -2.87 6.16 13.16
CA SER A 115 -2.18 5.24 14.08
C SER A 115 -2.72 3.81 13.95
N ALA A 116 -4.02 3.64 13.83
CA ALA A 116 -4.66 2.35 13.64
C ALA A 116 -4.31 1.73 12.29
N LEU A 117 -4.43 2.52 11.22
CA LEU A 117 -4.15 2.07 9.86
C LEU A 117 -2.65 1.72 9.66
N ALA A 118 -1.75 2.52 10.24
CA ALA A 118 -0.30 2.28 10.22
C ALA A 118 0.17 1.26 11.27
N ASN A 119 -0.71 0.75 12.12
CA ASN A 119 -0.42 -0.17 13.22
C ASN A 119 0.69 0.34 14.19
N THR A 120 0.77 1.65 14.38
CA THR A 120 1.77 2.25 15.28
C THR A 120 1.36 2.17 16.75
N GLY A 121 0.06 2.04 17.04
CA GLY A 121 -0.46 1.91 18.41
C GLY A 121 -0.35 3.17 19.25
N MET A 122 -0.04 4.32 18.66
CA MET A 122 0.07 5.59 19.37
C MET A 122 -1.29 6.27 19.52
N SER A 123 -1.50 6.95 20.66
CA SER A 123 -2.69 7.75 20.95
C SER A 123 -2.31 9.09 21.54
N LEU A 124 -3.14 10.10 21.28
CA LEU A 124 -3.05 11.43 21.91
C LEU A 124 -3.76 11.48 23.27
N TYR A 125 -4.33 10.38 23.72
CA TYR A 125 -4.99 10.22 25.00
C TYR A 125 -4.15 9.31 25.90
N ASP A 126 -3.79 9.76 27.10
CA ASP A 126 -2.85 9.06 27.99
C ASP A 126 -3.31 7.65 28.36
N ASN A 127 -4.60 7.45 28.56
CA ASN A 127 -5.19 6.15 28.83
C ASN A 127 -5.51 5.34 27.56
N SER A 128 -5.15 5.83 26.38
CA SER A 128 -5.51 5.22 25.09
C SER A 128 -7.03 4.96 25.01
N LEU A 129 -7.43 3.78 24.55
CA LEU A 129 -8.85 3.38 24.49
C LEU A 129 -9.37 2.73 25.79
N LYS A 130 -8.57 2.71 26.85
CA LYS A 130 -8.97 2.13 28.16
C LYS A 130 -9.88 3.04 28.95
N GLY A 131 -10.00 4.32 28.60
CA GLY A 131 -10.90 5.25 29.24
C GLY A 131 -12.36 4.74 29.19
N PRO A 132 -13.16 4.97 30.25
CA PRO A 132 -14.50 4.37 30.40
C PRO A 132 -15.43 4.74 29.25
N VAL A 133 -15.28 5.92 28.67
CA VAL A 133 -16.09 6.40 27.56
C VAL A 133 -15.67 5.75 26.23
N PHE A 134 -14.38 5.59 26.01
CA PHE A 134 -13.86 5.05 24.74
C PHE A 134 -14.01 3.53 24.66
N ASN A 135 -13.82 2.81 25.76
CA ASN A 135 -13.92 1.36 25.82
C ASN A 135 -15.34 0.83 25.46
N HIS A 136 -16.37 1.58 25.81
CA HIS A 136 -17.76 1.22 25.50
C HIS A 136 -18.30 1.89 24.22
N GLY A 137 -17.47 2.68 23.55
CA GLY A 137 -17.83 3.41 22.34
C GLY A 137 -17.73 2.58 21.08
N TRP A 138 -18.78 1.83 20.73
CA TRP A 138 -18.82 0.99 19.52
C TRP A 138 -18.42 1.75 18.25
N MET A 139 -18.87 3.00 18.12
CA MET A 139 -18.53 3.88 17.00
C MET A 139 -17.06 4.27 16.96
N PHE A 140 -16.30 3.96 18.00
CA PHE A 140 -14.87 4.18 18.09
C PHE A 140 -14.10 2.88 17.90
N VAL A 141 -14.50 1.85 18.64
CA VAL A 141 -13.79 0.56 18.73
C VAL A 141 -13.89 -0.22 17.42
N ILE A 142 -15.07 -0.29 16.80
CA ILE A 142 -15.26 -1.07 15.57
C ILE A 142 -14.45 -0.52 14.40
N PRO A 143 -14.53 0.79 14.05
CA PRO A 143 -13.68 1.34 12.97
C PRO A 143 -12.21 1.15 13.23
N MET A 144 -11.74 1.31 14.48
CA MET A 144 -10.35 1.08 14.84
C MET A 144 -9.93 -0.37 14.61
N ALA A 145 -10.73 -1.33 15.07
CA ALA A 145 -10.45 -2.75 14.86
C ALA A 145 -10.39 -3.12 13.37
N VAL A 146 -11.32 -2.61 12.57
CA VAL A 146 -11.34 -2.80 11.11
C VAL A 146 -10.09 -2.21 10.46
N LEU A 147 -9.71 -0.98 10.84
CA LEU A 147 -8.53 -0.31 10.29
C LEU A 147 -7.24 -1.05 10.63
N ILE A 148 -7.09 -1.55 11.86
CA ILE A 148 -5.94 -2.35 12.29
C ILE A 148 -5.81 -3.60 11.43
N VAL A 149 -6.93 -4.31 11.23
CA VAL A 149 -6.94 -5.52 10.41
C VAL A 149 -6.61 -5.21 8.95
N LEU A 150 -7.28 -4.23 8.35
CA LEU A 150 -7.08 -3.87 6.95
C LEU A 150 -5.72 -3.19 6.68
N GLY A 151 -5.16 -2.50 7.66
CA GLY A 151 -3.83 -1.87 7.56
C GLY A 151 -2.67 -2.87 7.64
N ASN A 152 -2.89 -4.06 8.16
CA ASN A 152 -1.84 -5.06 8.35
C ASN A 152 -2.25 -6.44 7.80
N THR A 153 -2.87 -7.26 8.63
CA THR A 153 -3.13 -8.67 8.31
C THR A 153 -4.10 -8.87 7.15
N GLY A 154 -5.08 -8.01 7.01
CA GLY A 154 -6.07 -8.03 5.93
C GLY A 154 -5.60 -7.39 4.63
N TYR A 155 -4.48 -6.65 4.66
CA TYR A 155 -3.97 -5.95 3.50
C TYR A 155 -3.69 -6.86 2.29
N PRO A 156 -2.97 -7.99 2.41
CA PRO A 156 -2.75 -8.90 1.28
C PRO A 156 -4.05 -9.47 0.71
N VAL A 157 -5.00 -9.78 1.59
CA VAL A 157 -6.33 -10.30 1.18
C VAL A 157 -7.12 -9.23 0.42
N ALA A 158 -7.14 -8.01 0.93
CA ALA A 158 -7.79 -6.88 0.28
C ALA A 158 -7.17 -6.60 -1.09
N LEU A 159 -5.84 -6.59 -1.20
CA LEU A 159 -5.14 -6.46 -2.48
C LEU A 159 -5.52 -7.55 -3.46
N HIS A 160 -5.55 -8.80 -3.00
CA HIS A 160 -5.94 -9.93 -3.85
C HIS A 160 -7.35 -9.76 -4.42
N ILE A 161 -8.31 -9.35 -3.59
CA ILE A 161 -9.69 -9.10 -3.99
C ILE A 161 -9.76 -7.95 -5.02
N ILE A 162 -9.02 -6.85 -4.78
CA ILE A 162 -8.99 -5.70 -5.70
C ILE A 162 -8.42 -6.12 -7.05
N VAL A 163 -7.30 -6.81 -7.07
CA VAL A 163 -6.67 -7.28 -8.32
C VAL A 163 -7.60 -8.25 -9.04
N TRP A 164 -8.24 -9.16 -8.32
CA TRP A 164 -9.20 -10.10 -8.90
C TRP A 164 -10.42 -9.40 -9.51
N THR A 165 -10.91 -8.33 -8.89
CA THR A 165 -12.04 -7.54 -9.44
C THR A 165 -11.66 -6.68 -10.63
N MET A 166 -10.37 -6.36 -10.79
CA MET A 166 -9.84 -5.58 -11.91
C MET A 166 -9.42 -6.46 -13.10
N SER A 167 -9.26 -7.76 -12.89
CA SER A 167 -8.88 -8.74 -13.90
C SER A 167 -10.08 -9.25 -14.66
#